data_cf6a8b79f45f340287f4409d8e6f9b6f
#
_entry.id   cf6a8b79f45f340287f4409d8e6f9b6f
#
_cell.length_a   1.000
_cell.length_b   1.000
_cell.length_c   1.000
_cell.angle_alpha   90.00
_cell.angle_beta   90.00
_cell.angle_gamma   90.00
#
_symmetry.space_group_name_H-M   'P 1'
#
loop_
_entity.id
_entity.type
_entity.pdbx_description
1 polymer ?
#
loop_
_entity_poly.entity_id
_entity_poly.type
_entity_poly.pdbx_seq_one_letter_code
_entity_poly.pdbx_strand_id
1 'polypeptide(L)'
;MGEAPALRRVVIIDDHGIFRAGLKAEMAGRVEVVGEGHDVETAIAVVRRERPEVVLLDVHLPGGTGGGGAEVVRACRDLPEVKFLAISVSDQAADVVSVIRAGARGYVTKTISTGDLSDAVQAVATGDAVFSPRLAGFVLDAFGTGAVGDVRDEELDRLSAREVEVMRLIARGYTYREIAAELFISIKTVETHVSKVLRKLQLSSRHELTRWAEQRRIV
;
A
#
# COMPACT_ATOMS: atom_id res chain seq x y z
N MET A 1 29.48 18.83 -25.65
CA MET A 1 28.18 19.20 -25.08
C MET A 1 27.51 17.90 -24.67
N GLY A 2 27.56 17.58 -23.38
CA GLY A 2 26.88 16.38 -22.89
C GLY A 2 25.37 16.63 -22.93
N GLU A 3 24.64 15.70 -23.51
CA GLU A 3 23.19 15.66 -23.47
C GLU A 3 22.77 15.63 -22.02
N ALA A 4 21.91 16.54 -21.57
CA ALA A 4 21.37 16.50 -20.24
C ALA A 4 20.66 15.12 -20.06
N PRO A 5 20.85 14.41 -18.95
CA PRO A 5 20.21 13.12 -18.75
C PRO A 5 18.69 13.29 -18.88
N ALA A 6 18.07 12.42 -19.66
CA ALA A 6 16.62 12.44 -19.85
C ALA A 6 15.94 12.31 -18.49
N LEU A 7 14.92 13.14 -18.24
CA LEU A 7 14.14 13.10 -17.02
C LEU A 7 13.36 11.78 -16.94
N ARG A 8 13.25 11.19 -15.73
CA ARG A 8 12.45 9.99 -15.52
C ARG A 8 10.97 10.28 -15.74
N ARG A 9 10.32 9.41 -16.49
CA ARG A 9 8.87 9.47 -16.72
C ARG A 9 8.14 8.97 -15.50
N VAL A 10 7.32 9.83 -14.90
CA VAL A 10 6.63 9.57 -13.63
C VAL A 10 5.12 9.77 -13.77
N VAL A 11 4.34 8.89 -13.18
CA VAL A 11 2.90 9.07 -12.93
C VAL A 11 2.69 9.35 -11.45
N ILE A 12 1.84 10.33 -11.11
CA ILE A 12 1.48 10.69 -9.73
C ILE A 12 0.04 10.25 -9.46
N ILE A 13 -0.15 9.44 -8.44
CA ILE A 13 -1.46 8.91 -8.04
C ILE A 13 -1.72 9.25 -6.57
N ASP A 14 -2.75 10.06 -6.34
CA ASP A 14 -3.16 10.53 -5.01
C ASP A 14 -4.59 11.06 -5.10
N ASP A 15 -5.46 10.81 -4.14
CA ASP A 15 -6.84 11.32 -4.14
C ASP A 15 -6.94 12.79 -3.74
N HIS A 16 -5.88 13.34 -3.10
CA HIS A 16 -5.82 14.74 -2.69
C HIS A 16 -5.30 15.64 -3.82
N GLY A 17 -6.19 16.31 -4.52
CA GLY A 17 -5.83 17.17 -5.69
C GLY A 17 -4.81 18.27 -5.38
N ILE A 18 -4.88 18.89 -4.19
CA ILE A 18 -3.93 19.93 -3.77
C ILE A 18 -2.53 19.34 -3.59
N PHE A 19 -2.43 18.18 -2.95
CA PHE A 19 -1.15 17.49 -2.77
C PHE A 19 -0.55 17.09 -4.11
N ARG A 20 -1.34 16.52 -5.01
CA ARG A 20 -0.92 16.13 -6.35
C ARG A 20 -0.38 17.31 -7.15
N ALA A 21 -1.11 18.45 -7.14
CA ALA A 21 -0.68 19.68 -7.82
C ALA A 21 0.62 20.25 -7.22
N GLY A 22 0.74 20.28 -5.90
CA GLY A 22 1.95 20.70 -5.19
C GLY A 22 3.15 19.83 -5.54
N LEU A 23 2.97 18.51 -5.45
CA LEU A 23 4.02 17.56 -5.78
C LEU A 23 4.51 17.68 -7.22
N LYS A 24 3.59 17.85 -8.18
CA LYS A 24 3.93 18.08 -9.58
C LYS A 24 4.74 19.36 -9.77
N ALA A 25 4.36 20.45 -9.08
CA ALA A 25 5.09 21.71 -9.15
C ALA A 25 6.51 21.60 -8.55
N GLU A 26 6.64 20.94 -7.41
CA GLU A 26 7.94 20.76 -6.74
C GLU A 26 8.88 19.82 -7.50
N MET A 27 8.33 18.81 -8.18
CA MET A 27 9.13 17.87 -8.99
C MET A 27 9.45 18.39 -10.39
N ALA A 28 8.97 19.59 -10.76
CA ALA A 28 9.25 20.19 -12.06
C ALA A 28 10.77 20.34 -12.31
N GLY A 29 11.21 19.93 -13.49
CA GLY A 29 12.63 19.93 -13.87
C GLY A 29 13.48 18.81 -13.25
N ARG A 30 12.92 17.97 -12.39
CA ARG A 30 13.57 16.80 -11.78
C ARG A 30 13.07 15.48 -12.39
N VAL A 31 11.78 15.45 -12.73
CA VAL A 31 11.12 14.34 -13.41
C VAL A 31 10.19 14.87 -14.48
N GLU A 32 9.79 14.02 -15.41
CA GLU A 32 8.74 14.27 -16.38
C GLU A 32 7.44 13.63 -15.90
N VAL A 33 6.48 14.43 -15.43
CA VAL A 33 5.17 13.91 -15.01
C VAL A 33 4.30 13.69 -16.26
N VAL A 34 4.13 12.41 -16.62
CA VAL A 34 3.41 11.98 -17.84
C VAL A 34 1.94 11.68 -17.61
N GLY A 35 1.47 11.62 -16.36
CA GLY A 35 0.08 11.36 -16.06
C GLY A 35 -0.25 11.46 -14.57
N GLU A 36 -1.55 11.54 -14.27
CA GLU A 36 -2.10 11.65 -12.93
C GLU A 36 -3.31 10.72 -12.77
N GLY A 37 -3.52 10.20 -11.55
CA GLY A 37 -4.71 9.43 -11.14
C GLY A 37 -5.16 9.83 -9.74
N HIS A 38 -6.43 9.56 -9.39
CA HIS A 38 -7.01 9.96 -8.11
C HIS A 38 -7.82 8.87 -7.41
N ASP A 39 -7.98 7.73 -8.06
CA ASP A 39 -8.63 6.52 -7.54
C ASP A 39 -7.99 5.28 -8.18
N VAL A 40 -8.42 4.09 -7.75
CA VAL A 40 -7.85 2.82 -8.24
C VAL A 40 -8.06 2.66 -9.75
N GLU A 41 -9.23 2.99 -10.28
CA GLU A 41 -9.59 2.81 -11.68
C GLU A 41 -8.75 3.74 -12.59
N THR A 42 -8.71 5.02 -12.27
CA THR A 42 -7.92 6.01 -13.04
C THR A 42 -6.43 5.74 -12.92
N ALA A 43 -5.96 5.28 -11.75
CA ALA A 43 -4.58 4.87 -11.54
C ALA A 43 -4.16 3.74 -12.49
N ILE A 44 -4.92 2.65 -12.51
CA ILE A 44 -4.64 1.51 -13.39
C ILE A 44 -4.67 1.94 -14.85
N ALA A 45 -5.67 2.73 -15.26
CA ALA A 45 -5.82 3.19 -16.63
C ALA A 45 -4.62 4.06 -17.08
N VAL A 46 -4.18 5.03 -16.25
CA VAL A 46 -3.07 5.92 -16.60
C VAL A 46 -1.74 5.18 -16.61
N VAL A 47 -1.48 4.28 -15.66
CA VAL A 47 -0.25 3.48 -15.63
C VAL A 47 -0.13 2.59 -16.87
N ARG A 48 -1.20 1.92 -17.27
CA ARG A 48 -1.23 1.07 -18.47
C ARG A 48 -1.06 1.85 -19.76
N ARG A 49 -1.62 3.06 -19.84
CA ARG A 49 -1.51 3.93 -21.00
C ARG A 49 -0.12 4.53 -21.16
N GLU A 50 0.39 5.12 -20.07
CA GLU A 50 1.64 5.91 -20.12
C GLU A 50 2.89 5.04 -19.97
N ARG A 51 2.79 3.87 -19.35
CA ARG A 51 3.93 2.99 -19.03
C ARG A 51 5.11 3.78 -18.46
N PRO A 52 4.95 4.45 -17.30
CA PRO A 52 6.00 5.25 -16.72
C PRO A 52 7.13 4.37 -16.17
N GLU A 53 8.30 4.97 -15.94
CA GLU A 53 9.39 4.30 -15.24
C GLU A 53 9.07 4.14 -13.74
N VAL A 54 8.47 5.19 -13.13
CA VAL A 54 8.09 5.18 -11.70
C VAL A 54 6.67 5.71 -11.53
N VAL A 55 5.93 5.08 -10.65
CA VAL A 55 4.63 5.54 -10.16
C VAL A 55 4.79 5.98 -8.71
N LEU A 56 4.56 7.27 -8.44
CA LEU A 56 4.36 7.79 -7.08
C LEU A 56 2.92 7.50 -6.69
N LEU A 57 2.72 6.62 -5.70
CA LEU A 57 1.44 6.00 -5.43
C LEU A 57 1.01 6.22 -3.99
N ASP A 58 -0.11 6.93 -3.78
CA ASP A 58 -0.75 6.93 -2.47
C ASP A 58 -1.23 5.52 -2.10
N VAL A 59 -1.03 5.17 -0.85
CA VAL A 59 -1.45 3.88 -0.29
C VAL A 59 -2.96 3.85 -0.07
N HIS A 60 -3.57 4.98 0.30
CA HIS A 60 -4.98 5.09 0.65
C HIS A 60 -5.80 5.70 -0.48
N LEU A 61 -6.04 4.93 -1.53
CA LEU A 61 -6.87 5.36 -2.66
C LEU A 61 -8.31 4.87 -2.52
N PRO A 62 -9.29 5.70 -2.91
CA PRO A 62 -10.67 5.28 -3.05
C PRO A 62 -10.87 4.42 -4.31
N GLY A 63 -12.04 3.77 -4.37
CA GLY A 63 -12.43 2.94 -5.53
C GLY A 63 -11.93 1.49 -5.44
N GLY A 64 -12.04 0.79 -6.55
CA GLY A 64 -11.67 -0.61 -6.66
C GLY A 64 -12.42 -1.54 -5.70
N THR A 65 -11.74 -2.58 -5.26
CA THR A 65 -12.27 -3.57 -4.30
C THR A 65 -11.93 -3.26 -2.84
N GLY A 66 -11.32 -2.09 -2.60
CA GLY A 66 -10.90 -1.63 -1.27
C GLY A 66 -9.45 -1.96 -0.91
N GLY A 67 -8.65 -2.36 -1.89
CA GLY A 67 -7.24 -2.64 -1.72
C GLY A 67 -6.32 -1.42 -1.86
N GLY A 68 -6.87 -0.25 -2.22
CA GLY A 68 -6.14 1.00 -2.36
C GLY A 68 -4.92 0.89 -3.29
N GLY A 69 -3.80 1.51 -2.90
CA GLY A 69 -2.56 1.49 -3.68
C GLY A 69 -2.02 0.08 -3.93
N ALA A 70 -2.17 -0.84 -2.98
CA ALA A 70 -1.76 -2.23 -3.17
C ALA A 70 -2.56 -2.95 -4.27
N GLU A 71 -3.82 -2.57 -4.49
CA GLU A 71 -4.63 -3.09 -5.60
C GLU A 71 -4.09 -2.61 -6.95
N VAL A 72 -3.70 -1.34 -7.06
CA VAL A 72 -3.09 -0.78 -8.28
C VAL A 72 -1.80 -1.53 -8.63
N VAL A 73 -0.92 -1.74 -7.65
CA VAL A 73 0.34 -2.49 -7.85
C VAL A 73 0.06 -3.90 -8.35
N ARG A 74 -0.89 -4.61 -7.72
CA ARG A 74 -1.27 -5.97 -8.16
C ARG A 74 -1.84 -6.00 -9.57
N ALA A 75 -2.70 -5.04 -9.90
CA ALA A 75 -3.33 -4.95 -11.22
C ALA A 75 -2.33 -4.66 -12.36
N CYS A 76 -1.17 -4.08 -12.03
CA CYS A 76 -0.12 -3.74 -13.00
C CYS A 76 1.11 -4.67 -12.93
N ARG A 77 1.00 -5.84 -12.32
CA ARG A 77 2.12 -6.82 -12.21
C ARG A 77 2.64 -7.33 -13.55
N ASP A 78 1.83 -7.27 -14.58
CA ASP A 78 2.17 -7.61 -15.97
C ASP A 78 3.05 -6.56 -16.67
N LEU A 79 3.39 -5.45 -15.99
CA LEU A 79 4.26 -4.37 -16.46
C LEU A 79 5.56 -4.34 -15.63
N PRO A 80 6.51 -5.25 -15.84
CA PRO A 80 7.72 -5.38 -14.99
C PRO A 80 8.67 -4.18 -15.09
N GLU A 81 8.55 -3.39 -16.17
CA GLU A 81 9.27 -2.13 -16.36
C GLU A 81 8.81 -1.02 -15.43
N VAL A 82 7.54 -1.01 -15.03
CA VAL A 82 6.96 -0.01 -14.14
C VAL A 82 7.34 -0.30 -12.69
N LYS A 83 7.89 0.68 -12.01
CA LYS A 83 8.25 0.57 -10.58
C LYS A 83 7.32 1.45 -9.75
N PHE A 84 6.93 0.95 -8.59
CA PHE A 84 6.04 1.65 -7.67
C PHE A 84 6.80 2.12 -6.43
N LEU A 85 6.74 3.42 -6.16
CA LEU A 85 7.18 4.07 -4.93
C LEU A 85 5.94 4.56 -4.19
N ALA A 86 5.61 3.87 -3.09
CA ALA A 86 4.48 4.26 -2.26
C ALA A 86 4.79 5.54 -1.50
N ILE A 87 3.81 6.43 -1.42
CA ILE A 87 3.89 7.68 -0.66
C ILE A 87 2.64 7.80 0.23
N SER A 88 2.78 8.03 1.54
CA SER A 88 1.64 8.06 2.46
C SER A 88 1.86 9.02 3.63
N VAL A 89 0.78 9.47 4.25
CA VAL A 89 0.84 10.17 5.55
C VAL A 89 1.09 9.21 6.70
N SER A 90 0.77 7.93 6.53
CA SER A 90 0.91 6.86 7.53
C SER A 90 2.29 6.20 7.42
N ASP A 91 2.86 5.85 8.57
CA ASP A 91 4.06 5.00 8.69
C ASP A 91 3.71 3.67 9.38
N GLN A 92 2.45 3.26 9.35
CA GLN A 92 2.00 2.02 9.98
C GLN A 92 2.56 0.79 9.26
N ALA A 93 3.00 -0.19 10.03
CA ALA A 93 3.59 -1.43 9.50
C ALA A 93 2.64 -2.17 8.53
N ALA A 94 1.33 -2.15 8.80
CA ALA A 94 0.34 -2.81 7.95
C ALA A 94 0.29 -2.22 6.53
N ASP A 95 0.34 -0.88 6.41
CA ASP A 95 0.33 -0.18 5.12
C ASP A 95 1.59 -0.47 4.33
N VAL A 96 2.75 -0.39 5.00
CA VAL A 96 4.06 -0.68 4.41
C VAL A 96 4.10 -2.11 3.88
N VAL A 97 3.77 -3.10 4.73
CA VAL A 97 3.81 -4.52 4.37
C VAL A 97 2.84 -4.85 3.25
N SER A 98 1.62 -4.27 3.26
CA SER A 98 0.60 -4.50 2.24
C SER A 98 1.09 -4.11 0.84
N VAL A 99 1.61 -2.87 0.69
CA VAL A 99 2.02 -2.36 -0.62
C VAL A 99 3.32 -3.00 -1.11
N ILE A 100 4.24 -3.35 -0.20
CA ILE A 100 5.48 -4.06 -0.56
C ILE A 100 5.20 -5.50 -0.98
N ARG A 101 4.31 -6.21 -0.29
CA ARG A 101 3.83 -7.53 -0.73
C ARG A 101 3.14 -7.49 -2.09
N ALA A 102 2.46 -6.39 -2.41
CA ALA A 102 1.88 -6.17 -3.72
C ALA A 102 2.94 -6.03 -4.82
N GLY A 103 4.18 -5.60 -4.49
CA GLY A 103 5.30 -5.48 -5.41
C GLY A 103 5.90 -4.08 -5.50
N ALA A 104 5.51 -3.13 -4.63
CA ALA A 104 6.16 -1.82 -4.58
C ALA A 104 7.63 -1.95 -4.18
N ARG A 105 8.48 -1.10 -4.76
CA ARG A 105 9.93 -1.10 -4.54
C ARG A 105 10.37 -0.17 -3.41
N GLY A 106 9.47 0.68 -2.93
CA GLY A 106 9.81 1.57 -1.84
C GLY A 106 8.57 2.16 -1.18
N TYR A 107 8.82 2.78 -0.03
CA TYR A 107 7.81 3.47 0.75
C TYR A 107 8.43 4.69 1.41
N VAL A 108 7.82 5.84 1.19
CA VAL A 108 8.19 7.12 1.80
C VAL A 108 6.97 7.79 2.42
N THR A 109 7.19 8.65 3.41
CA THR A 109 6.10 9.46 3.99
C THR A 109 5.94 10.76 3.21
N LYS A 110 4.72 11.32 3.20
CA LYS A 110 4.42 12.63 2.56
C LYS A 110 5.17 13.81 3.19
N THR A 111 5.96 13.57 4.25
CA THR A 111 6.86 14.54 4.89
C THR A 111 8.27 14.54 4.30
N ILE A 112 8.55 13.69 3.32
CA ILE A 112 9.84 13.62 2.62
C ILE A 112 10.16 14.97 1.95
N SER A 113 11.43 15.38 1.94
CA SER A 113 11.82 16.57 1.17
C SER A 113 11.77 16.31 -0.34
N THR A 114 11.59 17.36 -1.13
CA THR A 114 11.58 17.27 -2.61
C THR A 114 12.89 16.70 -3.16
N GLY A 115 14.02 17.05 -2.54
CA GLY A 115 15.33 16.52 -2.91
C GLY A 115 15.41 15.01 -2.69
N ASP A 116 15.10 14.56 -1.47
CA ASP A 116 15.11 13.13 -1.11
C ASP A 116 14.11 12.33 -1.93
N LEU A 117 12.96 12.91 -2.26
CA LEU A 117 11.97 12.25 -3.14
C LEU A 117 12.50 12.09 -4.56
N SER A 118 13.19 13.10 -5.09
CA SER A 118 13.84 12.99 -6.40
C SER A 118 14.87 11.87 -6.42
N ASP A 119 15.70 11.77 -5.38
CA ASP A 119 16.70 10.72 -5.25
C ASP A 119 16.04 9.34 -5.09
N ALA A 120 14.94 9.26 -4.34
CA ALA A 120 14.14 8.05 -4.20
C ALA A 120 13.56 7.58 -5.53
N VAL A 121 13.05 8.51 -6.37
CA VAL A 121 12.56 8.18 -7.72
C VAL A 121 13.68 7.62 -8.58
N GLN A 122 14.88 8.22 -8.56
CA GLN A 122 16.03 7.74 -9.33
C GLN A 122 16.45 6.32 -8.87
N ALA A 123 16.56 6.10 -7.57
CA ALA A 123 16.93 4.80 -7.01
C ALA A 123 15.89 3.71 -7.36
N VAL A 124 14.60 4.00 -7.23
CA VAL A 124 13.54 3.06 -7.59
C VAL A 124 13.52 2.78 -9.10
N ALA A 125 13.75 3.78 -9.94
CA ALA A 125 13.83 3.61 -11.39
C ALA A 125 14.95 2.65 -11.80
N THR A 126 16.10 2.67 -11.10
CA THR A 126 17.22 1.73 -11.32
C THR A 126 17.01 0.35 -10.69
N GLY A 127 15.92 0.17 -9.92
CA GLY A 127 15.54 -1.11 -9.31
C GLY A 127 15.93 -1.26 -7.85
N ASP A 128 16.50 -0.22 -7.23
CA ASP A 128 16.84 -0.22 -5.82
C ASP A 128 15.58 -0.13 -4.96
N ALA A 129 15.67 -0.61 -3.71
CA ALA A 129 14.61 -0.48 -2.72
C ALA A 129 14.83 0.77 -1.87
N VAL A 130 13.77 1.55 -1.64
CA VAL A 130 13.83 2.80 -0.87
C VAL A 130 12.92 2.74 0.34
N PHE A 131 13.53 2.81 1.54
CA PHE A 131 12.83 2.83 2.82
C PHE A 131 13.59 3.72 3.81
N SER A 132 12.87 4.41 4.70
CA SER A 132 13.53 4.93 5.91
C SER A 132 14.03 3.77 6.78
N PRO A 133 15.03 3.95 7.63
CA PRO A 133 15.54 2.89 8.52
C PRO A 133 14.45 2.23 9.36
N ARG A 134 13.48 3.01 9.85
CA ARG A 134 12.32 2.52 10.61
C ARG A 134 11.41 1.63 9.76
N LEU A 135 11.11 2.04 8.55
CA LEU A 135 10.23 1.29 7.65
C LEU A 135 10.91 0.02 7.13
N ALA A 136 12.22 0.06 6.92
CA ALA A 136 13.01 -1.12 6.60
C ALA A 136 12.92 -2.19 7.69
N GLY A 137 12.85 -1.80 8.98
CA GLY A 137 12.60 -2.70 10.09
C GLY A 137 11.29 -3.49 9.91
N PHE A 138 10.19 -2.82 9.59
CA PHE A 138 8.90 -3.50 9.36
C PHE A 138 8.94 -4.48 8.18
N VAL A 139 9.67 -4.12 7.13
CA VAL A 139 9.88 -5.01 5.99
C VAL A 139 10.70 -6.23 6.40
N LEU A 140 11.81 -6.03 7.12
CA LEU A 140 12.65 -7.12 7.63
C LEU A 140 11.87 -8.02 8.60
N ASP A 141 11.09 -7.46 9.52
CA ASP A 141 10.27 -8.24 10.45
C ASP A 141 9.18 -9.05 9.73
N ALA A 142 8.57 -8.47 8.70
CA ALA A 142 7.51 -9.13 7.93
C ALA A 142 8.03 -10.23 6.98
N PHE A 143 9.29 -10.11 6.52
CA PHE A 143 9.90 -11.03 5.56
C PHE A 143 11.11 -11.78 6.14
N GLY A 144 11.69 -11.32 7.25
CA GLY A 144 12.91 -11.86 7.86
C GLY A 144 12.70 -12.92 8.93
N THR A 145 11.50 -13.08 9.46
CA THR A 145 11.16 -14.24 10.28
C THR A 145 11.05 -15.45 9.36
N GLY A 146 12.17 -16.10 9.15
CA GLY A 146 12.36 -17.22 8.24
C GLY A 146 11.29 -18.30 8.40
N ALA A 147 10.23 -18.13 7.66
CA ALA A 147 9.37 -19.21 7.25
C ALA A 147 9.64 -19.41 5.75
N VAL A 148 10.54 -20.31 5.46
CA VAL A 148 10.51 -21.08 4.23
C VAL A 148 9.10 -21.69 4.17
N GLY A 149 8.26 -21.10 3.34
CA GLY A 149 6.90 -21.53 3.17
C GLY A 149 6.17 -20.49 2.33
N ASP A 150 6.29 -20.62 1.03
CA ASP A 150 5.51 -19.91 0.02
C ASP A 150 4.03 -20.32 0.17
N VAL A 151 3.37 -19.80 1.20
CA VAL A 151 1.91 -19.80 1.28
C VAL A 151 1.51 -18.33 1.16
N ARG A 152 1.35 -17.87 -0.09
CA ARG A 152 0.52 -16.71 -0.38
C ARG A 152 -0.83 -17.01 0.26
N ASP A 153 -1.11 -16.37 1.39
CA ASP A 153 -2.45 -16.43 1.96
C ASP A 153 -3.35 -15.52 1.13
N GLU A 154 -3.77 -16.05 -0.04
CA GLU A 154 -4.67 -15.34 -0.97
C GLU A 154 -5.95 -14.89 -0.26
N GLU A 155 -6.27 -15.49 0.87
CA GLU A 155 -7.41 -15.14 1.69
C GLU A 155 -7.16 -13.84 2.48
N LEU A 156 -5.95 -13.62 3.00
CA LEU A 156 -5.58 -12.35 3.64
C LEU A 156 -5.48 -11.19 2.66
N ASP A 157 -5.03 -11.45 1.45
CA ASP A 157 -4.93 -10.46 0.38
C ASP A 157 -6.31 -9.93 -0.09
N ARG A 158 -7.39 -10.62 0.27
CA ARG A 158 -8.77 -10.17 0.02
C ARG A 158 -9.27 -9.17 1.05
N LEU A 159 -8.59 -9.05 2.19
CA LEU A 159 -8.99 -8.14 3.27
C LEU A 159 -8.36 -6.76 3.06
N SER A 160 -9.13 -5.71 3.32
CA SER A 160 -8.57 -4.35 3.43
C SER A 160 -7.72 -4.23 4.70
N ALA A 161 -6.82 -3.24 4.76
CA ALA A 161 -5.99 -2.97 5.94
C ALA A 161 -6.84 -2.86 7.22
N ARG A 162 -7.99 -2.18 7.15
CA ARG A 162 -8.91 -2.02 8.28
C ARG A 162 -9.60 -3.33 8.68
N GLU A 163 -9.91 -4.18 7.74
CA GLU A 163 -10.47 -5.51 8.00
C GLU A 163 -9.44 -6.43 8.65
N VAL A 164 -8.18 -6.36 8.24
CA VAL A 164 -7.07 -7.10 8.87
C VAL A 164 -6.86 -6.64 10.31
N GLU A 165 -6.92 -5.33 10.57
CA GLU A 165 -6.76 -4.76 11.91
C GLU A 165 -7.87 -5.21 12.85
N VAL A 166 -9.13 -5.13 12.41
CA VAL A 166 -10.29 -5.64 13.16
C VAL A 166 -10.17 -7.15 13.39
N MET A 167 -9.78 -7.92 12.38
CA MET A 167 -9.58 -9.37 12.49
C MET A 167 -8.53 -9.71 13.54
N ARG A 168 -7.38 -9.01 13.56
CA ARG A 168 -6.32 -9.24 14.56
C ARG A 168 -6.79 -9.00 15.99
N LEU A 169 -7.54 -7.94 16.22
CA LEU A 169 -8.09 -7.63 17.55
C LEU A 169 -9.12 -8.68 17.98
N ILE A 170 -9.95 -9.15 17.05
CA ILE A 170 -10.86 -10.29 17.29
C ILE A 170 -10.08 -11.54 17.69
N ALA A 171 -9.03 -11.87 16.96
CA ALA A 171 -8.21 -13.05 17.21
C ALA A 171 -7.49 -12.98 18.57
N ARG A 172 -7.12 -11.78 19.03
CA ARG A 172 -6.60 -11.54 20.39
C ARG A 172 -7.66 -11.57 21.50
N GLY A 173 -8.93 -11.79 21.15
CA GLY A 173 -10.01 -11.91 22.13
C GLY A 173 -10.74 -10.62 22.48
N TYR A 174 -10.40 -9.48 21.86
CA TYR A 174 -11.04 -8.18 22.12
C TYR A 174 -12.54 -8.22 21.78
N THR A 175 -13.36 -7.64 22.66
CA THR A 175 -14.79 -7.43 22.40
C THR A 175 -15.00 -6.32 21.34
N TYR A 176 -16.15 -6.30 20.72
CA TYR A 176 -16.48 -5.22 19.74
C TYR A 176 -16.42 -3.81 20.35
N ARG A 177 -16.70 -3.70 21.65
CA ARG A 177 -16.63 -2.44 22.39
C ARG A 177 -15.17 -1.98 22.57
N GLU A 178 -14.28 -2.91 22.91
CA GLU A 178 -12.84 -2.62 23.03
C GLU A 178 -12.22 -2.30 21.68
N ILE A 179 -12.59 -3.05 20.63
CA ILE A 179 -12.15 -2.77 19.26
C ILE A 179 -12.62 -1.38 18.81
N ALA A 180 -13.88 -1.02 19.11
CA ALA A 180 -14.43 0.28 18.77
C ALA A 180 -13.66 1.42 19.46
N ALA A 181 -13.28 1.23 20.74
CA ALA A 181 -12.48 2.19 21.49
C ALA A 181 -11.04 2.28 20.96
N GLU A 182 -10.39 1.14 20.73
CA GLU A 182 -9.00 1.05 20.22
C GLU A 182 -8.86 1.71 18.84
N LEU A 183 -9.84 1.50 17.97
CA LEU A 183 -9.80 1.96 16.59
C LEU A 183 -10.50 3.31 16.36
N PHE A 184 -11.04 3.94 17.43
CA PHE A 184 -11.78 5.20 17.37
C PHE A 184 -12.95 5.19 16.39
N ILE A 185 -13.72 4.08 16.35
CA ILE A 185 -14.90 3.91 15.48
C ILE A 185 -16.12 3.47 16.29
N SER A 186 -17.30 3.48 15.66
CA SER A 186 -18.51 2.98 16.30
C SER A 186 -18.53 1.44 16.37
N ILE A 187 -19.23 0.88 17.37
CA ILE A 187 -19.45 -0.57 17.48
C ILE A 187 -20.11 -1.11 16.20
N LYS A 188 -21.05 -0.35 15.62
CA LYS A 188 -21.71 -0.71 14.37
C LYS A 188 -20.75 -0.78 13.18
N THR A 189 -19.74 0.08 13.18
CA THR A 189 -18.65 0.03 12.18
C THR A 189 -17.80 -1.23 12.35
N VAL A 190 -17.48 -1.62 13.60
CA VAL A 190 -16.79 -2.88 13.89
C VAL A 190 -17.58 -4.09 13.39
N GLU A 191 -18.89 -4.14 13.69
CA GLU A 191 -19.79 -5.21 13.20
C GLU A 191 -19.78 -5.31 11.68
N THR A 192 -19.79 -4.17 11.01
CA THR A 192 -19.72 -4.11 9.54
C THR A 192 -18.42 -4.68 9.00
N HIS A 193 -17.28 -4.32 9.61
CA HIS A 193 -15.97 -4.87 9.22
C HIS A 193 -15.91 -6.38 9.50
N VAL A 194 -16.36 -6.84 10.67
CA VAL A 194 -16.39 -8.27 11.01
C VAL A 194 -17.23 -9.05 10.01
N SER A 195 -18.42 -8.56 9.66
CA SER A 195 -19.28 -9.21 8.66
C SER A 195 -18.62 -9.31 7.29
N LYS A 196 -17.88 -8.27 6.88
CA LYS A 196 -17.11 -8.28 5.63
C LYS A 196 -15.96 -9.29 5.68
N VAL A 197 -15.23 -9.34 6.80
CA VAL A 197 -14.14 -10.30 7.01
C VAL A 197 -14.66 -11.74 6.93
N LEU A 198 -15.70 -12.06 7.70
CA LEU A 198 -16.30 -13.40 7.69
C LEU A 198 -16.75 -13.82 6.29
N ARG A 199 -17.41 -12.92 5.56
CA ARG A 199 -17.83 -13.18 4.19
C ARG A 199 -16.65 -13.43 3.24
N LYS A 200 -15.60 -12.59 3.31
CA LYS A 200 -14.42 -12.69 2.44
C LYS A 200 -13.60 -13.95 2.69
N LEU A 201 -13.52 -14.38 3.97
CA LEU A 201 -12.83 -15.60 4.39
C LEU A 201 -13.73 -16.83 4.37
N GLN A 202 -15.01 -16.70 3.98
CA GLN A 202 -16.01 -17.76 3.96
C GLN A 202 -16.19 -18.44 5.33
N LEU A 203 -16.10 -17.67 6.41
CA LEU A 203 -16.29 -18.11 7.78
C LEU A 203 -17.68 -17.75 8.28
N SER A 204 -18.27 -18.60 9.15
CA SER A 204 -19.64 -18.44 9.61
C SER A 204 -19.74 -17.76 10.98
N SER A 205 -18.64 -17.70 11.73
CA SER A 205 -18.66 -17.18 13.10
C SER A 205 -17.34 -16.54 13.53
N ARG A 206 -17.42 -15.68 14.56
CA ARG A 206 -16.26 -15.11 15.22
C ARG A 206 -15.31 -16.19 15.78
N HIS A 207 -15.82 -17.28 16.30
CA HIS A 207 -15.01 -18.39 16.82
C HIS A 207 -14.21 -19.08 15.71
N GLU A 208 -14.81 -19.23 14.54
CA GLU A 208 -14.09 -19.73 13.37
C GLU A 208 -13.00 -18.76 12.92
N LEU A 209 -13.28 -17.47 12.97
CA LEU A 209 -12.28 -16.44 12.65
C LEU A 209 -11.08 -16.49 13.61
N THR A 210 -11.33 -16.62 14.92
CA THR A 210 -10.25 -16.74 15.92
C THR A 210 -9.40 -17.98 15.64
N ARG A 211 -10.02 -19.14 15.46
CA ARG A 211 -9.33 -20.41 15.16
C ARG A 211 -8.56 -20.34 13.84
N TRP A 212 -9.14 -19.73 12.81
CA TRP A 212 -8.53 -19.52 11.51
C TRP A 212 -7.25 -18.66 11.62
N ALA A 213 -7.29 -17.58 12.42
CA ALA A 213 -6.16 -16.71 12.67
C ALA A 213 -5.04 -17.38 13.50
N GLU A 214 -5.41 -18.19 14.51
CA GLU A 214 -4.47 -18.97 15.32
C GLU A 214 -3.72 -20.01 14.48
N GLN A 215 -4.42 -20.74 13.61
CA GLN A 215 -3.81 -21.76 12.73
C GLN A 215 -2.78 -21.13 11.77
N ARG A 216 -2.96 -19.87 11.40
CA ARG A 216 -2.06 -19.13 10.50
C ARG A 216 -1.02 -18.29 11.25
N ARG A 217 -0.96 -18.37 12.58
CA ARG A 217 -0.05 -17.59 13.43
C ARG A 217 -0.10 -16.08 13.17
N ILE A 218 -1.31 -15.56 12.95
CA ILE A 218 -1.55 -14.13 12.69
C ILE A 218 -1.59 -13.33 14.01
N VAL A 219 -1.64 -14.01 15.13
CA VAL A 219 -1.67 -13.48 16.50
C VAL A 219 -0.52 -14.05 17.29
#